data_9517647dd136ca6424597bf4167d7074
#
_entry.id   9517647dd136ca6424597bf4167d7074
#
_cell.length_a   1.000
_cell.length_b   1.000
_cell.length_c   1.000
_cell.angle_alpha   90.00
_cell.angle_beta   90.00
_cell.angle_gamma   90.00
#
_symmetry.space_group_name_H-M   'P 1'
#
loop_
_entity.id
_entity.type
_entity.pdbx_description
1 polymer ?
#
loop_
_entity_poly.entity_id
_entity_poly.type
_entity_poly.pdbx_seq_one_letter_code
_entity_poly.pdbx_strand_id
1 'polypeptide(L)'
;GINGTHLSVTVNGEEEESADVHDHEHHAHDHVHEHEHHHDHDHEHTHEHEHDHGHHHHSSMADIEHIIGHLPLENAVRADVIAVYKLIAEAESHAHGMPVSEIHFHEVGTMDAVADITAACLLIRKLAPEKIVASPVHVGAGKVRCAHGVLPVPAPATAYILRDVPIYGGRIQG
;
A
#
# COMPACT_ATOMS: atom_id res chain seq x y z
N GLY A 1 19.22 6.69 20.40
CA GLY A 1 18.36 5.85 19.58
C GLY A 1 17.74 4.74 20.40
N ILE A 2 16.62 4.19 19.94
CA ILE A 2 15.99 3.03 20.55
C ILE A 2 16.48 1.81 19.76
N ASN A 3 17.03 0.81 20.44
CA ASN A 3 17.39 -0.46 19.83
C ASN A 3 16.14 -1.34 19.73
N GLY A 4 15.89 -1.92 18.58
CA GLY A 4 14.77 -2.81 18.32
C GLY A 4 15.16 -3.90 17.34
N THR A 5 14.28 -4.89 17.17
CA THR A 5 14.40 -5.90 16.13
C THR A 5 13.84 -5.33 14.84
N HIS A 6 14.58 -5.44 13.77
CA HIS A 6 14.14 -5.09 12.42
C HIS A 6 13.98 -6.38 11.60
N LEU A 7 12.90 -6.48 10.87
CA LEU A 7 12.64 -7.53 9.88
C LEU A 7 12.67 -6.88 8.50
N SER A 8 13.44 -7.45 7.60
CA SER A 8 13.51 -7.02 6.21
C SER A 8 12.87 -8.10 5.34
N VAL A 9 12.00 -7.70 4.45
CA VAL A 9 11.35 -8.57 3.46
C VAL A 9 11.97 -8.29 2.11
N THR A 10 12.47 -9.33 1.46
CA THR A 10 13.07 -9.21 0.13
C THR A 10 12.33 -10.08 -0.88
N VAL A 11 12.08 -9.54 -2.06
CA VAL A 11 11.50 -10.25 -3.20
C VAL A 11 12.57 -10.37 -4.28
N ASN A 12 12.92 -11.60 -4.65
CA ASN A 12 14.03 -11.88 -5.61
C ASN A 12 15.39 -11.28 -5.20
N GLY A 13 15.59 -11.02 -3.90
CA GLY A 13 16.85 -10.50 -3.35
C GLY A 13 16.92 -8.98 -3.25
N GLU A 14 15.86 -8.27 -3.63
CA GLU A 14 15.72 -6.84 -3.48
C GLU A 14 14.67 -6.52 -2.41
N GLU A 15 14.91 -5.46 -1.63
CA GLU A 15 13.95 -4.96 -0.64
C GLU A 15 12.82 -4.23 -1.40
N GLU A 16 11.57 -4.52 -1.05
CA GLU A 16 10.42 -3.89 -1.70
C GLU A 16 10.27 -2.45 -1.14
N GLU A 17 10.37 -1.47 -2.01
CA GLU A 17 10.18 -0.06 -1.66
C GLU A 17 8.72 0.34 -1.90
N SER A 18 8.12 1.04 -0.92
CA SER A 18 6.80 1.63 -1.09
C SER A 18 6.88 2.80 -2.09
N ALA A 19 6.01 2.80 -3.08
CA ALA A 19 5.95 3.85 -4.11
C ALA A 19 5.68 5.26 -3.54
N ASP A 20 5.20 5.35 -2.31
CA ASP A 20 4.84 6.60 -1.64
C ASP A 20 6.05 7.35 -1.03
N VAL A 21 7.24 6.73 -0.98
CA VAL A 21 8.43 7.32 -0.34
C VAL A 21 9.29 8.13 -1.31
N HIS A 22 9.03 8.06 -2.61
CA HIS A 22 9.76 8.88 -3.59
C HIS A 22 9.29 10.33 -3.56
N ASP A 23 9.97 11.14 -2.76
CA ASP A 23 9.90 12.60 -2.81
C ASP A 23 10.54 13.05 -4.14
N HIS A 24 9.71 13.16 -5.19
CA HIS A 24 10.14 13.75 -6.44
C HIS A 24 10.37 15.24 -6.21
N GLU A 25 11.61 15.61 -5.86
CA GLU A 25 12.07 16.97 -6.04
C GLU A 25 11.92 17.32 -7.53
N HIS A 26 10.81 17.97 -7.85
CA HIS A 26 10.62 18.59 -9.15
C HIS A 26 11.67 19.68 -9.31
N HIS A 27 12.80 19.33 -9.92
CA HIS A 27 13.63 20.34 -10.53
C HIS A 27 12.80 21.03 -11.62
N ALA A 28 12.31 22.22 -11.28
CA ALA A 28 11.68 23.11 -12.25
C ALA A 28 12.74 23.48 -13.29
N HIS A 29 12.80 22.76 -14.40
CA HIS A 29 13.51 23.20 -15.59
C HIS A 29 12.64 24.23 -16.29
N ASP A 30 12.97 25.49 -16.04
CA ASP A 30 12.43 26.63 -16.76
C ASP A 30 13.01 26.62 -18.18
N HIS A 31 12.31 25.95 -19.10
CA HIS A 31 12.65 25.97 -20.50
C HIS A 31 11.93 27.13 -21.19
N VAL A 32 12.62 28.27 -21.32
CA VAL A 32 12.22 29.34 -22.20
C VAL A 32 12.47 28.85 -23.63
N HIS A 33 11.41 28.52 -24.36
CA HIS A 33 11.48 28.22 -25.79
C HIS A 33 11.22 29.51 -26.58
N GLU A 34 12.29 30.09 -27.14
CA GLU A 34 12.18 31.00 -28.28
C GLU A 34 12.00 30.16 -29.54
N HIS A 35 10.87 30.32 -30.22
CA HIS A 35 10.60 29.68 -31.51
C HIS A 35 11.14 30.58 -32.65
N GLU A 36 12.21 30.17 -33.31
CA GLU A 36 12.48 30.58 -34.69
C GLU A 36 12.20 29.39 -35.63
N HIS A 37 11.33 29.64 -36.60
CA HIS A 37 10.98 28.71 -37.67
C HIS A 37 12.08 28.66 -38.73
N HIS A 38 12.59 27.45 -39.07
CA HIS A 38 13.07 27.16 -40.41
C HIS A 38 12.90 25.68 -40.80
N HIS A 39 12.61 25.50 -42.08
CA HIS A 39 12.09 24.36 -42.82
C HIS A 39 13.02 23.15 -42.94
N ASP A 40 12.34 22.01 -43.18
CA ASP A 40 12.71 20.82 -43.95
C ASP A 40 13.97 20.05 -43.57
N HIS A 41 13.74 18.84 -43.10
CA HIS A 41 14.33 17.61 -43.69
C HIS A 41 13.72 16.34 -43.03
N ASP A 42 13.21 15.46 -43.91
CA ASP A 42 12.83 14.07 -43.62
C ASP A 42 14.00 13.30 -42.99
N HIS A 43 13.78 12.82 -41.78
CA HIS A 43 14.50 11.67 -41.26
C HIS A 43 13.56 10.82 -40.43
N GLU A 44 13.20 9.64 -40.96
CA GLU A 44 12.65 8.54 -40.22
C GLU A 44 13.63 8.12 -39.12
N HIS A 45 13.35 8.47 -37.88
CA HIS A 45 13.95 7.86 -36.72
C HIS A 45 12.90 7.06 -35.97
N THR A 46 12.92 5.75 -36.19
CA THR A 46 12.25 4.77 -35.31
C THR A 46 13.03 4.77 -34.00
N HIS A 47 12.57 5.55 -33.04
CA HIS A 47 12.96 5.39 -31.66
C HIS A 47 12.03 4.37 -31.02
N GLU A 48 12.49 3.12 -30.92
CA GLU A 48 11.96 2.17 -29.98
C GLU A 48 12.35 2.67 -28.57
N HIS A 49 11.49 3.43 -27.97
CA HIS A 49 11.56 3.68 -26.54
C HIS A 49 10.97 2.45 -25.83
N GLU A 50 11.84 1.53 -25.43
CA GLU A 50 11.52 0.61 -24.36
C GLU A 50 11.28 1.47 -23.12
N HIS A 51 10.02 1.84 -22.89
CA HIS A 51 9.58 2.30 -21.60
C HIS A 51 9.55 1.07 -20.70
N ASP A 52 10.62 0.88 -19.94
CA ASP A 52 10.60 0.04 -18.76
C ASP A 52 9.61 0.69 -17.78
N HIS A 53 8.33 0.35 -17.97
CA HIS A 53 7.30 0.62 -17.00
C HIS A 53 7.57 -0.33 -15.84
N GLY A 54 8.23 0.17 -14.80
CA GLY A 54 8.29 -0.51 -13.52
C GLY A 54 6.90 -1.04 -13.21
N HIS A 55 6.75 -2.36 -13.26
CA HIS A 55 5.48 -3.03 -13.03
C HIS A 55 5.10 -2.79 -11.57
N HIS A 56 4.29 -1.77 -11.35
CA HIS A 56 3.56 -1.64 -10.09
C HIS A 56 2.60 -2.84 -10.03
N HIS A 57 2.99 -3.86 -9.29
CA HIS A 57 2.17 -5.04 -9.06
C HIS A 57 0.99 -4.64 -8.17
N HIS A 58 -0.11 -4.25 -8.79
CA HIS A 58 -1.39 -4.09 -8.09
C HIS A 58 -1.94 -5.48 -7.81
N SER A 59 -1.90 -5.89 -6.56
CA SER A 59 -2.43 -7.20 -6.16
C SER A 59 -3.94 -7.14 -5.99
N SER A 60 -4.65 -8.03 -6.65
CA SER A 60 -6.08 -8.26 -6.42
C SER A 60 -6.31 -9.17 -5.21
N MET A 61 -7.55 -9.27 -4.74
CA MET A 61 -7.91 -10.24 -3.70
C MET A 61 -7.58 -11.69 -4.12
N ALA A 62 -7.72 -12.01 -5.41
CA ALA A 62 -7.39 -13.33 -5.95
C ALA A 62 -5.88 -13.61 -5.88
N ASP A 63 -5.04 -12.62 -6.14
CA ASP A 63 -3.58 -12.75 -6.03
C ASP A 63 -3.16 -12.99 -4.57
N ILE A 64 -3.76 -12.26 -3.63
CA ILE A 64 -3.54 -12.47 -2.19
C ILE A 64 -3.97 -13.88 -1.78
N GLU A 65 -5.16 -14.34 -2.18
CA GLU A 65 -5.64 -15.69 -1.89
C GLU A 65 -4.69 -16.75 -2.47
N HIS A 66 -4.17 -16.53 -3.66
CA HIS A 66 -3.19 -17.41 -4.29
C HIS A 66 -1.90 -17.48 -3.49
N ILE A 67 -1.31 -16.34 -3.13
CA ILE A 67 -0.07 -16.27 -2.34
C ILE A 67 -0.26 -16.99 -1.00
N ILE A 68 -1.29 -16.63 -0.24
CA ILE A 68 -1.57 -17.20 1.07
C ILE A 68 -1.86 -18.72 0.97
N GLY A 69 -2.49 -19.16 -0.11
CA GLY A 69 -2.74 -20.58 -0.39
C GLY A 69 -1.49 -21.43 -0.50
N HIS A 70 -0.38 -20.86 -0.98
CA HIS A 70 0.89 -21.55 -1.18
C HIS A 70 1.83 -21.50 0.02
N LEU A 71 1.56 -20.66 1.03
CA LEU A 71 2.37 -20.61 2.24
C LEU A 71 2.15 -21.85 3.11
N PRO A 72 3.18 -22.35 3.81
CA PRO A 72 3.09 -23.51 4.71
C PRO A 72 2.40 -23.14 6.05
N LEU A 73 1.18 -22.65 5.98
CA LEU A 73 0.39 -22.20 7.12
C LEU A 73 -0.71 -23.20 7.48
N GLU A 74 -1.12 -23.23 8.73
CA GLU A 74 -2.32 -23.91 9.15
C GLU A 74 -3.57 -23.23 8.55
N ASN A 75 -4.61 -24.03 8.28
CA ASN A 75 -5.86 -23.51 7.68
C ASN A 75 -6.50 -22.40 8.50
N ALA A 76 -6.39 -22.46 9.84
CA ALA A 76 -6.93 -21.42 10.72
C ALA A 76 -6.20 -20.08 10.53
N VAL A 77 -4.85 -20.10 10.40
CA VAL A 77 -4.05 -18.89 10.14
C VAL A 77 -4.38 -18.32 8.75
N ARG A 78 -4.47 -19.17 7.72
CA ARG A 78 -4.91 -18.72 6.38
C ARG A 78 -6.26 -18.04 6.42
N ALA A 79 -7.22 -18.63 7.12
CA ALA A 79 -8.56 -18.05 7.25
C ALA A 79 -8.53 -16.67 7.93
N ASP A 80 -7.70 -16.49 8.96
CA ASP A 80 -7.54 -15.21 9.65
C ASP A 80 -6.91 -14.15 8.71
N VAL A 81 -5.86 -14.49 7.98
CA VAL A 81 -5.21 -13.57 7.01
C VAL A 81 -6.21 -13.14 5.93
N ILE A 82 -6.93 -14.09 5.35
CA ILE A 82 -7.93 -13.80 4.33
C ILE A 82 -9.07 -12.94 4.91
N ALA A 83 -9.47 -13.14 6.16
CA ALA A 83 -10.47 -12.31 6.82
C ALA A 83 -10.00 -10.85 6.98
N VAL A 84 -8.73 -10.63 7.32
CA VAL A 84 -8.14 -9.29 7.37
C VAL A 84 -8.18 -8.63 6.00
N TYR A 85 -7.73 -9.32 4.94
CA TYR A 85 -7.75 -8.78 3.59
C TYR A 85 -9.16 -8.49 3.06
N LYS A 86 -10.15 -9.32 3.41
CA LYS A 86 -11.56 -9.05 3.07
C LYS A 86 -12.07 -7.77 3.73
N LEU A 87 -11.72 -7.54 5.01
CA LEU A 87 -12.07 -6.31 5.71
C LEU A 87 -11.44 -5.07 5.05
N ILE A 88 -10.17 -5.18 4.63
CA ILE A 88 -9.49 -4.11 3.90
C ILE A 88 -10.17 -3.89 2.54
N ALA A 89 -10.45 -4.95 1.79
CA ALA A 89 -11.11 -4.84 0.48
C ALA A 89 -12.51 -4.21 0.57
N GLU A 90 -13.28 -4.53 1.62
CA GLU A 90 -14.57 -3.89 1.88
C GLU A 90 -14.41 -2.39 2.17
N ALA A 91 -13.39 -2.01 2.93
CA ALA A 91 -13.10 -0.62 3.25
C ALA A 91 -12.68 0.17 2.01
N GLU A 92 -11.80 -0.39 1.18
CA GLU A 92 -11.38 0.20 -0.09
C GLU A 92 -12.55 0.31 -1.08
N SER A 93 -13.38 -0.74 -1.18
CA SER A 93 -14.62 -0.74 -1.97
C SER A 93 -15.53 0.43 -1.57
N HIS A 94 -15.69 0.65 -0.27
CA HIS A 94 -16.49 1.76 0.23
C HIS A 94 -15.85 3.13 -0.08
N ALA A 95 -14.53 3.24 0.10
CA ALA A 95 -13.81 4.48 -0.14
C ALA A 95 -13.82 4.89 -1.62
N HIS A 96 -13.68 3.91 -2.52
CA HIS A 96 -13.65 4.13 -3.97
C HIS A 96 -15.03 4.10 -4.64
N GLY A 97 -16.06 3.60 -3.95
CA GLY A 97 -17.38 3.40 -4.55
C GLY A 97 -17.41 2.32 -5.64
N MET A 98 -16.50 1.34 -5.57
CA MET A 98 -16.32 0.26 -6.54
C MET A 98 -16.66 -1.10 -5.90
N PRO A 99 -17.10 -2.10 -6.69
CA PRO A 99 -17.28 -3.45 -6.17
C PRO A 99 -15.96 -4.04 -5.63
N VAL A 100 -16.04 -4.86 -4.58
CA VAL A 100 -14.87 -5.54 -3.99
C VAL A 100 -14.08 -6.35 -5.03
N SER A 101 -14.77 -6.92 -6.03
CA SER A 101 -14.13 -7.69 -7.11
C SER A 101 -13.25 -6.87 -8.05
N GLU A 102 -13.38 -5.55 -8.02
CA GLU A 102 -12.62 -4.61 -8.86
C GLU A 102 -11.57 -3.83 -8.05
N ILE A 103 -11.45 -4.13 -6.75
CA ILE A 103 -10.44 -3.50 -5.90
C ILE A 103 -9.06 -4.09 -6.19
N HIS A 104 -8.10 -3.20 -6.38
CA HIS A 104 -6.69 -3.52 -6.41
C HIS A 104 -6.01 -2.89 -5.20
N PHE A 105 -5.25 -3.70 -4.49
CA PHE A 105 -4.48 -3.24 -3.35
C PHE A 105 -3.21 -2.54 -3.85
N HIS A 106 -2.96 -1.34 -3.36
CA HIS A 106 -1.73 -0.62 -3.59
C HIS A 106 -0.72 -0.97 -2.49
N GLU A 107 -0.61 -0.17 -1.45
CA GLU A 107 0.37 -0.34 -0.38
C GLU A 107 0.18 -1.65 0.41
N VAL A 108 -1.07 -2.02 0.67
CA VAL A 108 -1.39 -3.26 1.42
C VAL A 108 -1.32 -4.54 0.57
N GLY A 109 -1.07 -4.41 -0.73
CA GLY A 109 -0.87 -5.53 -1.65
C GLY A 109 0.60 -5.90 -1.85
N THR A 110 1.53 -5.17 -1.26
CA THR A 110 2.97 -5.46 -1.31
C THR A 110 3.30 -6.73 -0.53
N MET A 111 4.41 -7.39 -0.88
CA MET A 111 4.84 -8.61 -0.18
C MET A 111 5.22 -8.33 1.27
N ASP A 112 5.71 -7.13 1.57
CA ASP A 112 5.98 -6.68 2.93
C ASP A 112 4.69 -6.64 3.76
N ALA A 113 3.64 -6.02 3.25
CA ALA A 113 2.33 -5.98 3.92
C ALA A 113 1.72 -7.38 4.08
N VAL A 114 1.87 -8.25 3.08
CA VAL A 114 1.42 -9.65 3.17
C VAL A 114 2.17 -10.40 4.27
N ALA A 115 3.49 -10.20 4.38
CA ALA A 115 4.32 -10.80 5.41
C ALA A 115 3.91 -10.31 6.82
N ASP A 116 3.70 -9.01 7.00
CA ASP A 116 3.30 -8.39 8.26
C ASP A 116 1.95 -8.91 8.75
N ILE A 117 0.92 -8.89 7.90
CA ILE A 117 -0.41 -9.39 8.25
C ILE A 117 -0.36 -10.88 8.56
N THR A 118 0.37 -11.66 7.76
CA THR A 118 0.53 -13.10 7.97
C THR A 118 1.24 -13.40 9.28
N ALA A 119 2.35 -12.69 9.57
CA ALA A 119 3.10 -12.84 10.81
C ALA A 119 2.24 -12.47 12.03
N ALA A 120 1.49 -11.39 11.97
CA ALA A 120 0.59 -10.99 13.05
C ALA A 120 -0.47 -12.06 13.34
N CYS A 121 -1.15 -12.59 12.32
CA CYS A 121 -2.13 -13.66 12.48
C CYS A 121 -1.50 -14.94 13.04
N LEU A 122 -0.33 -15.34 12.53
CA LEU A 122 0.41 -16.50 13.00
C LEU A 122 0.81 -16.37 14.47
N LEU A 123 1.35 -15.22 14.87
CA LEU A 123 1.79 -14.96 16.23
C LEU A 123 0.62 -14.92 17.22
N ILE A 124 -0.50 -14.29 16.86
CA ILE A 124 -1.72 -14.29 17.68
C ILE A 124 -2.20 -15.74 17.91
N ARG A 125 -2.21 -16.56 16.86
CA ARG A 125 -2.60 -17.98 16.99
C ARG A 125 -1.64 -18.76 17.87
N LYS A 126 -0.33 -18.53 17.74
CA LYS A 126 0.69 -19.21 18.58
C LYS A 126 0.63 -18.79 20.04
N LEU A 127 0.38 -17.51 20.30
CA LEU A 127 0.24 -16.98 21.66
C LEU A 127 -1.07 -17.45 22.32
N ALA A 128 -2.10 -17.72 21.51
CA ALA A 128 -3.42 -18.17 21.94
C ALA A 128 -3.95 -17.39 23.17
N PRO A 129 -3.99 -16.05 23.16
CA PRO A 129 -4.38 -15.27 24.31
C PRO A 129 -5.85 -15.51 24.66
N GLU A 130 -6.16 -15.60 25.94
CA GLU A 130 -7.54 -15.72 26.40
C GLU A 130 -8.38 -14.47 26.05
N LYS A 131 -7.72 -13.30 25.97
CA LYS A 131 -8.37 -12.02 25.66
C LYS A 131 -7.39 -11.07 24.98
N ILE A 132 -7.88 -10.38 23.96
CA ILE A 132 -7.19 -9.26 23.32
C ILE A 132 -7.89 -7.97 23.74
N VAL A 133 -7.14 -7.01 24.24
CA VAL A 133 -7.66 -5.69 24.67
C VAL A 133 -6.86 -4.61 23.94
N ALA A 134 -7.58 -3.67 23.36
CA ALA A 134 -6.99 -2.48 22.74
C ALA A 134 -7.46 -1.21 23.48
N SER A 135 -6.57 -0.24 23.62
CA SER A 135 -6.94 1.13 23.99
C SER A 135 -7.65 1.82 22.80
N PRO A 136 -8.29 2.98 23.03
CA PRO A 136 -8.67 3.84 21.91
C PRO A 136 -7.49 4.09 20.98
N VAL A 137 -7.76 4.08 19.67
CA VAL A 137 -6.72 4.20 18.64
C VAL A 137 -6.39 5.67 18.38
N HIS A 138 -5.11 6.05 18.48
CA HIS A 138 -4.65 7.36 18.08
C HIS A 138 -4.50 7.40 16.54
N VAL A 139 -5.29 8.21 15.89
CA VAL A 139 -5.32 8.28 14.41
C VAL A 139 -4.53 9.45 13.82
N GLY A 140 -3.87 10.24 14.67
CA GLY A 140 -3.14 11.43 14.21
C GLY A 140 -4.08 12.58 13.83
N ALA A 141 -3.57 13.48 12.98
CA ALA A 141 -4.29 14.62 12.43
C ALA A 141 -3.59 15.13 11.17
N GLY A 142 -4.31 15.93 10.37
CA GLY A 142 -3.74 16.58 9.20
C GLY A 142 -4.10 15.90 7.90
N LYS A 143 -3.12 15.77 7.02
CA LYS A 143 -3.26 15.18 5.69
C LYS A 143 -2.03 14.33 5.38
N VAL A 144 -2.23 13.26 4.63
CA VAL A 144 -1.18 12.39 4.10
C VAL A 144 -1.20 12.45 2.58
N ARG A 145 -0.03 12.41 1.96
CA ARG A 145 0.10 12.25 0.50
C ARG A 145 0.35 10.76 0.22
N CYS A 146 -0.41 10.20 -0.72
CA CYS A 146 -0.30 8.82 -1.16
C CYS A 146 -0.58 8.72 -2.66
N ALA A 147 -0.59 7.52 -3.22
CA ALA A 147 -0.90 7.26 -4.64
C ALA A 147 -2.23 7.90 -5.10
N HIS A 148 -3.21 8.03 -4.20
CA HIS A 148 -4.52 8.66 -4.46
C HIS A 148 -4.53 10.19 -4.29
N GLY A 149 -3.37 10.81 -4.10
CA GLY A 149 -3.25 12.24 -3.86
C GLY A 149 -3.17 12.59 -2.37
N VAL A 150 -3.75 13.73 -1.99
CA VAL A 150 -3.70 14.22 -0.59
C VAL A 150 -5.01 13.87 0.11
N LEU A 151 -4.92 12.96 1.07
CA LEU A 151 -6.06 12.48 1.86
C LEU A 151 -6.07 13.05 3.28
N PRO A 152 -7.25 13.14 3.93
CA PRO A 152 -7.32 13.45 5.35
C PRO A 152 -6.79 12.30 6.21
N VAL A 153 -6.37 12.60 7.43
CA VAL A 153 -6.00 11.58 8.45
C VAL A 153 -7.13 11.49 9.48
N PRO A 154 -7.70 10.29 9.72
CA PRO A 154 -7.46 9.02 9.03
C PRO A 154 -7.97 9.02 7.57
N ALA A 155 -7.32 8.24 6.70
CA ALA A 155 -7.76 8.04 5.33
C ALA A 155 -9.15 7.36 5.28
N PRO A 156 -9.94 7.52 4.17
CA PRO A 156 -11.30 7.04 4.11
C PRO A 156 -11.47 5.54 4.42
N ALA A 157 -10.62 4.67 3.88
CA ALA A 157 -10.66 3.23 4.17
C ALA A 157 -10.33 2.95 5.64
N THR A 158 -9.33 3.62 6.21
CA THR A 158 -8.98 3.52 7.63
C THR A 158 -10.15 3.97 8.51
N ALA A 159 -10.81 5.07 8.17
CA ALA A 159 -11.99 5.55 8.90
C ALA A 159 -13.15 4.55 8.84
N TYR A 160 -13.31 3.86 7.71
CA TYR A 160 -14.31 2.81 7.55
C TYR A 160 -14.03 1.60 8.46
N ILE A 161 -12.79 1.12 8.51
CA ILE A 161 -12.37 0.00 9.37
C ILE A 161 -12.57 0.34 10.85
N LEU A 162 -12.30 1.59 11.23
CA LEU A 162 -12.37 2.04 12.61
C LEU A 162 -13.78 2.48 13.06
N ARG A 163 -14.82 2.23 12.26
CA ARG A 163 -16.21 2.44 12.72
C ARG A 163 -16.47 1.61 13.97
N ASP A 164 -17.15 2.22 14.94
CA ASP A 164 -17.46 1.62 16.24
C ASP A 164 -16.23 1.29 17.11
N VAL A 165 -15.03 1.65 16.69
CA VAL A 165 -13.80 1.59 17.49
C VAL A 165 -13.58 2.96 18.12
N PRO A 166 -13.34 3.08 19.44
CA PRO A 166 -12.95 4.34 20.03
C PRO A 166 -11.66 4.86 19.44
N ILE A 167 -11.68 6.08 18.90
CA ILE A 167 -10.52 6.76 18.31
C ILE A 167 -10.34 8.14 18.94
N TYR A 168 -9.13 8.67 18.86
CA TYR A 168 -8.85 10.05 19.21
C TYR A 168 -7.77 10.65 18.29
N GLY A 169 -7.88 11.94 18.04
CA GLY A 169 -6.88 12.70 17.33
C GLY A 169 -5.86 13.34 18.26
N GLY A 170 -4.75 13.81 17.71
CA GLY A 170 -3.70 14.50 18.45
C GLY A 170 -3.01 15.55 17.60
N ARG A 171 -1.92 16.15 18.15
CA ARG A 171 -1.12 17.15 17.44
C ARG A 171 -0.06 16.54 16.53
N ILE A 172 0.10 15.23 16.56
CA ILE A 172 1.04 14.50 15.71
C ILE A 172 0.39 14.42 14.32
N GLN A 173 1.07 14.99 13.35
CA GLN A 173 0.72 14.83 11.95
C GLN A 173 1.25 13.48 11.48
N GLY A 174 0.42 12.72 10.79
CA GLY A 174 0.77 11.43 10.19
C GLY A 174 0.98 11.59 8.71
#